data_18e8961726825183d25aa5f12a7c2122
#
_entry.id   18e8961726825183d25aa5f12a7c2122
#
_cell.length_a   1.000
_cell.length_b   1.000
_cell.length_c   1.000
_cell.angle_alpha   90.00
_cell.angle_beta   90.00
_cell.angle_gamma   90.00
#
_symmetry.space_group_name_H-M   'P 1'
#
loop_
_entity.id
_entity.type
_entity.pdbx_description
1 polymer ?
#
loop_
_entity_poly.entity_id
_entity_poly.type
_entity_poly.pdbx_seq_one_letter_code
_entity_poly.pdbx_strand_id
1 'polypeptide(L)'
;SHSASSSDTARCGPPPHVRFGAMRELVHIQGGQCGNQIGAKFWEVISDEHGIDPTGTYHGDSDLQLERINVYYNEATGGRYVPRAVLMDLEPGTMDSVRAGPFGQLFRPAVFVFGQTGAGNNWAKGHYTEGAELIDSVLDVVRKEAEGCDCLQGFQMCHSLGGGTGAGMGTLLISKVREEYPDRIMETFSMVIPSPKVSDTVVEPYNAVLSFHQLVENADECFLLDNEALYDICFRTLKLTTPTYGDLNHLVSAAISGVTTCLRFPGQLNCDLRNGSANRREPDPVPTAALLHDGLRSAHVEGLPAVPCLDGA
;
A
#
# COMPACT_ATOMS: atom_id res chain seq x y z
N SER A 1 -67.95 -13.33 -38.22
CA SER A 1 -67.05 -13.89 -37.26
C SER A 1 -65.60 -13.58 -37.67
N HIS A 2 -65.07 -12.50 -37.11
CA HIS A 2 -63.68 -12.10 -37.25
C HIS A 2 -62.96 -12.30 -35.93
N SER A 3 -61.97 -13.17 -35.91
CA SER A 3 -61.03 -13.37 -34.80
C SER A 3 -59.81 -12.51 -35.05
N ALA A 4 -59.58 -11.52 -34.18
CA ALA A 4 -58.39 -10.74 -34.15
C ALA A 4 -57.35 -11.44 -33.26
N SER A 5 -56.20 -11.79 -33.81
CA SER A 5 -55.05 -12.27 -33.08
C SER A 5 -54.24 -11.06 -32.56
N SER A 6 -54.20 -10.91 -31.25
CA SER A 6 -53.29 -9.97 -30.57
C SER A 6 -51.91 -10.57 -30.45
N SER A 7 -50.94 -9.99 -31.10
CA SER A 7 -49.50 -10.26 -30.95
C SER A 7 -49.01 -9.61 -29.67
N ASP A 8 -48.78 -10.43 -28.65
CA ASP A 8 -48.04 -10.04 -27.44
C ASP A 8 -46.55 -9.88 -27.77
N THR A 9 -46.12 -8.64 -27.95
CA THR A 9 -44.70 -8.27 -27.94
C THR A 9 -44.21 -8.26 -26.50
N ALA A 10 -43.63 -9.36 -26.04
CA ALA A 10 -42.90 -9.44 -24.80
C ALA A 10 -41.78 -8.40 -24.84
N ARG A 11 -41.91 -7.32 -24.05
CA ARG A 11 -40.85 -6.38 -23.77
C ARG A 11 -39.76 -7.12 -22.98
N CYS A 12 -38.65 -7.41 -23.65
CA CYS A 12 -37.44 -7.87 -23.00
C CYS A 12 -36.95 -6.71 -22.09
N GLY A 13 -37.14 -6.90 -20.78
CA GLY A 13 -36.53 -6.00 -19.78
C GLY A 13 -35.02 -6.06 -19.88
N PRO A 14 -34.30 -5.02 -19.42
CA PRO A 14 -32.85 -5.04 -19.41
C PRO A 14 -32.37 -6.27 -18.63
N PRO A 15 -31.26 -6.90 -19.06
CA PRO A 15 -30.74 -8.07 -18.36
C PRO A 15 -30.44 -7.70 -16.90
N PRO A 16 -30.66 -8.63 -15.95
CA PRO A 16 -30.36 -8.38 -14.56
C PRO A 16 -28.88 -8.00 -14.47
N HIS A 17 -28.61 -6.83 -13.90
CA HIS A 17 -27.25 -6.44 -13.53
C HIS A 17 -26.68 -7.58 -12.69
N VAL A 18 -25.72 -8.30 -13.24
CA VAL A 18 -24.92 -9.27 -12.49
C VAL A 18 -24.29 -8.44 -11.39
N ARG A 19 -24.74 -8.57 -10.17
CA ARG A 19 -24.04 -8.04 -9.01
C ARG A 19 -22.75 -8.84 -8.93
N PHE A 20 -21.68 -8.31 -9.51
CA PHE A 20 -20.33 -8.72 -9.15
C PHE A 20 -20.26 -8.64 -7.63
N GLY A 21 -19.77 -9.71 -6.99
CA GLY A 21 -19.63 -9.74 -5.53
C GLY A 21 -18.96 -8.46 -5.08
N ALA A 22 -19.46 -7.86 -4.00
CA ALA A 22 -19.06 -6.53 -3.53
C ALA A 22 -17.53 -6.41 -3.61
N MET A 23 -17.06 -5.51 -4.48
CA MET A 23 -15.63 -5.27 -4.67
C MET A 23 -15.09 -4.73 -3.36
N ARG A 24 -14.04 -5.36 -2.86
CA ARG A 24 -13.45 -5.03 -1.56
C ARG A 24 -12.37 -4.01 -1.77
N GLU A 25 -12.51 -2.88 -1.10
CA GLU A 25 -11.70 -1.69 -1.25
C GLU A 25 -10.71 -1.56 -0.10
N LEU A 26 -9.51 -1.07 -0.39
CA LEU A 26 -8.45 -0.80 0.58
C LEU A 26 -8.15 0.69 0.63
N VAL A 27 -7.85 1.20 1.82
CA VAL A 27 -7.27 2.52 2.02
C VAL A 27 -5.78 2.36 2.31
N HIS A 28 -4.95 2.91 1.43
CA HIS A 28 -3.50 2.88 1.59
C HIS A 28 -3.03 4.10 2.38
N ILE A 29 -2.21 3.87 3.40
CA ILE A 29 -1.66 4.90 4.26
C ILE A 29 -0.14 4.82 4.22
N GLN A 30 0.53 5.95 4.08
CA GLN A 30 1.99 6.00 4.09
C GLN A 30 2.47 7.09 5.04
N GLY A 31 3.36 6.70 5.95
CA GLY A 31 3.80 7.55 7.06
C GLY A 31 5.30 7.71 7.18
N GLY A 32 5.74 8.97 7.36
CA GLY A 32 7.14 9.34 7.48
C GLY A 32 7.91 9.28 6.16
N GLN A 33 9.15 9.69 6.16
CA GLN A 33 9.99 9.76 4.95
C GLN A 33 10.08 8.39 4.24
N CYS A 34 10.44 7.35 4.96
CA CYS A 34 10.60 6.00 4.41
C CYS A 34 9.28 5.48 3.82
N GLY A 35 8.18 5.56 4.58
CA GLY A 35 6.86 5.07 4.15
C GLY A 35 6.33 5.81 2.92
N ASN A 36 6.54 7.11 2.83
CA ASN A 36 6.14 7.91 1.67
C ASN A 36 6.97 7.62 0.43
N GLN A 37 8.28 7.37 0.59
CA GLN A 37 9.15 6.99 -0.54
C GLN A 37 8.79 5.61 -1.09
N ILE A 38 8.57 4.63 -0.21
CA ILE A 38 8.11 3.29 -0.61
C ILE A 38 6.73 3.38 -1.23
N GLY A 39 5.81 4.12 -0.61
CA GLY A 39 4.47 4.32 -1.14
C GLY A 39 4.46 4.97 -2.51
N ALA A 40 5.29 5.99 -2.75
CA ALA A 40 5.41 6.60 -4.07
C ALA A 40 5.85 5.58 -5.14
N LYS A 41 6.84 4.74 -4.81
CA LYS A 41 7.27 3.66 -5.71
C LYS A 41 6.21 2.57 -5.90
N PHE A 42 5.49 2.22 -4.85
CA PHE A 42 4.37 1.28 -4.94
C PHE A 42 3.30 1.78 -5.90
N TRP A 43 2.91 3.05 -5.81
CA TRP A 43 1.93 3.65 -6.72
C TRP A 43 2.43 3.75 -8.16
N GLU A 44 3.73 3.97 -8.38
CA GLU A 44 4.33 3.85 -9.72
C GLU A 44 4.15 2.45 -10.29
N VAL A 45 4.53 1.42 -9.53
CA VAL A 45 4.48 0.02 -9.98
C VAL A 45 3.05 -0.42 -10.27
N ILE A 46 2.10 -0.20 -9.35
CA ILE A 46 0.73 -0.65 -9.57
C ILE A 46 0.00 0.18 -10.66
N SER A 47 0.37 1.45 -10.84
CA SER A 47 -0.16 2.27 -11.93
C SER A 47 0.27 1.71 -13.29
N ASP A 48 1.53 1.34 -13.42
CA ASP A 48 2.05 0.68 -14.64
C ASP A 48 1.36 -0.66 -14.89
N GLU A 49 1.18 -1.49 -13.85
CA GLU A 49 0.49 -2.79 -13.96
C GLU A 49 -0.98 -2.64 -14.38
N HIS A 50 -1.66 -1.60 -13.93
CA HIS A 50 -3.05 -1.29 -14.29
C HIS A 50 -3.19 -0.40 -15.52
N GLY A 51 -2.10 0.00 -16.17
CA GLY A 51 -2.13 0.84 -17.37
C GLY A 51 -2.60 2.27 -17.11
N ILE A 52 -2.35 2.81 -15.91
CA ILE A 52 -2.72 4.17 -15.53
C ILE A 52 -1.51 5.09 -15.70
N ASP A 53 -1.70 6.18 -16.43
CA ASP A 53 -0.68 7.19 -16.62
C ASP A 53 -0.58 8.17 -15.42
N PRO A 54 0.47 9.00 -15.32
CA PRO A 54 0.59 9.99 -14.26
C PRO A 54 -0.54 11.01 -14.16
N THR A 55 -1.38 11.14 -15.19
CA THR A 55 -2.56 12.03 -15.21
C THR A 55 -3.81 11.34 -14.69
N GLY A 56 -3.76 10.03 -14.44
CA GLY A 56 -4.88 9.21 -13.98
C GLY A 56 -5.74 8.64 -15.10
N THR A 57 -5.35 8.77 -16.37
CA THR A 57 -6.08 8.19 -17.50
C THR A 57 -5.60 6.77 -17.77
N TYR A 58 -6.54 5.92 -18.18
CA TYR A 58 -6.26 4.54 -18.54
C TYR A 58 -5.78 4.44 -19.99
N HIS A 59 -4.65 3.80 -20.20
CA HIS A 59 -4.03 3.52 -21.49
C HIS A 59 -3.63 2.03 -21.65
N GLY A 60 -4.24 1.16 -20.86
CA GLY A 60 -4.00 -0.27 -20.94
C GLY A 60 -4.65 -0.91 -22.17
N ASP A 61 -4.32 -2.18 -22.39
CA ASP A 61 -4.74 -3.00 -23.51
C ASP A 61 -5.64 -4.20 -23.12
N SER A 62 -5.90 -4.38 -21.82
CA SER A 62 -6.65 -5.51 -21.30
C SER A 62 -7.70 -5.11 -20.27
N ASP A 63 -8.93 -5.57 -20.46
CA ASP A 63 -10.03 -5.35 -19.50
C ASP A 63 -9.75 -5.94 -18.11
N LEU A 64 -8.86 -6.94 -18.01
CA LEU A 64 -8.43 -7.51 -16.72
C LEU A 64 -7.75 -6.50 -15.80
N GLN A 65 -7.12 -5.46 -16.37
CA GLN A 65 -6.48 -4.39 -15.60
C GLN A 65 -7.51 -3.49 -14.90
N LEU A 66 -8.73 -3.40 -15.43
CA LEU A 66 -9.80 -2.57 -14.88
C LEU A 66 -10.79 -3.35 -14.00
N GLU A 67 -10.84 -4.67 -14.12
CA GLU A 67 -11.87 -5.48 -13.45
C GLU A 67 -11.93 -5.25 -11.94
N ARG A 68 -10.77 -5.08 -11.30
CA ARG A 68 -10.64 -4.83 -9.86
C ARG A 68 -9.87 -3.56 -9.52
N ILE A 69 -9.90 -2.59 -10.40
CA ILE A 69 -9.22 -1.29 -10.20
C ILE A 69 -9.69 -0.58 -8.92
N ASN A 70 -10.95 -0.78 -8.54
CA ASN A 70 -11.58 -0.13 -7.39
C ASN A 70 -10.97 -0.56 -6.04
N VAL A 71 -10.15 -1.62 -6.01
CA VAL A 71 -9.44 -2.00 -4.78
C VAL A 71 -8.56 -0.87 -4.27
N TYR A 72 -7.84 -0.19 -5.16
CA TYR A 72 -6.89 0.87 -4.82
C TYR A 72 -7.24 2.25 -5.39
N TYR A 73 -8.08 2.31 -6.41
CA TYR A 73 -8.39 3.56 -7.09
C TYR A 73 -9.86 3.93 -6.95
N ASN A 74 -10.10 5.23 -6.81
CA ASN A 74 -11.42 5.82 -6.97
C ASN A 74 -11.58 6.33 -8.41
N GLU A 75 -12.72 6.08 -9.03
CA GLU A 75 -13.05 6.67 -10.31
C GLU A 75 -13.58 8.09 -10.10
N ALA A 76 -12.90 9.07 -10.68
CA ALA A 76 -13.29 10.47 -10.65
C ALA A 76 -14.04 10.85 -11.93
N THR A 77 -14.69 12.03 -11.92
CA THR A 77 -15.35 12.60 -13.09
C THR A 77 -14.39 12.71 -14.29
N GLY A 78 -14.82 12.22 -15.44
CA GLY A 78 -14.00 12.22 -16.66
C GLY A 78 -13.19 10.94 -16.87
N GLY A 79 -13.51 9.84 -16.17
CA GLY A 79 -12.85 8.54 -16.35
C GLY A 79 -11.41 8.52 -15.84
N ARG A 80 -11.09 9.37 -14.86
CA ARG A 80 -9.78 9.40 -14.21
C ARG A 80 -9.77 8.53 -12.97
N TYR A 81 -8.69 7.80 -12.79
CA TYR A 81 -8.44 6.97 -11.63
C TYR A 81 -7.53 7.70 -10.65
N VAL A 82 -7.97 7.80 -9.41
CA VAL A 82 -7.25 8.52 -8.34
C VAL A 82 -6.97 7.55 -7.20
N PRO A 83 -5.72 7.47 -6.71
CA PRO A 83 -5.36 6.62 -5.59
C PRO A 83 -6.21 6.88 -4.36
N ARG A 84 -6.66 5.80 -3.71
CA ARG A 84 -7.26 5.88 -2.39
C ARG A 84 -6.14 5.78 -1.36
N ALA A 85 -5.47 6.93 -1.16
CA ALA A 85 -4.25 7.02 -0.35
C ALA A 85 -4.32 8.19 0.61
N VAL A 86 -3.65 8.03 1.75
CA VAL A 86 -3.40 9.10 2.72
C VAL A 86 -1.89 9.19 2.96
N LEU A 87 -1.33 10.37 2.74
CA LEU A 87 0.09 10.62 2.90
C LEU A 87 0.31 11.51 4.12
N MET A 88 1.07 11.03 5.09
CA MET A 88 1.33 11.78 6.32
C MET A 88 2.81 11.89 6.64
N ASP A 89 3.22 13.07 7.11
CA ASP A 89 4.53 13.29 7.73
C ASP A 89 4.47 14.49 8.67
N LEU A 90 5.41 14.55 9.60
CA LEU A 90 5.59 15.73 10.47
C LEU A 90 6.51 16.78 9.82
N GLU A 91 7.06 16.50 8.64
CA GLU A 91 7.92 17.40 7.87
C GLU A 91 7.34 17.65 6.47
N PRO A 92 7.40 18.89 5.95
CA PRO A 92 6.88 19.20 4.61
C PRO A 92 7.76 18.66 3.47
N GLY A 93 9.05 18.46 3.69
CA GLY A 93 10.03 18.12 2.66
C GLY A 93 9.72 16.77 1.95
N THR A 94 9.22 15.80 2.68
CA THR A 94 8.81 14.51 2.13
C THR A 94 7.64 14.65 1.16
N MET A 95 6.64 15.45 1.54
CA MET A 95 5.45 15.70 0.69
C MET A 95 5.82 16.43 -0.59
N ASP A 96 6.73 17.39 -0.52
CA ASP A 96 7.22 18.12 -1.70
C ASP A 96 7.99 17.19 -2.65
N SER A 97 8.76 16.25 -2.11
CA SER A 97 9.45 15.22 -2.89
C SER A 97 8.47 14.30 -3.63
N VAL A 98 7.39 13.87 -2.97
CA VAL A 98 6.35 13.05 -3.61
C VAL A 98 5.60 13.82 -4.69
N ARG A 99 5.24 15.08 -4.43
CA ARG A 99 4.57 15.94 -5.42
C ARG A 99 5.44 16.23 -6.65
N ALA A 100 6.74 16.37 -6.47
CA ALA A 100 7.71 16.57 -7.55
C ALA A 100 8.02 15.27 -8.32
N GLY A 101 7.65 14.12 -7.78
CA GLY A 101 7.87 12.82 -8.41
C GLY A 101 7.02 12.59 -9.65
N PRO A 102 7.30 11.51 -10.42
CA PRO A 102 6.63 11.22 -11.69
C PRO A 102 5.12 11.10 -11.58
N PHE A 103 4.61 10.51 -10.49
CA PHE A 103 3.19 10.29 -10.22
C PHE A 103 2.61 11.24 -9.17
N GLY A 104 3.30 12.34 -8.85
CA GLY A 104 2.84 13.31 -7.85
C GLY A 104 1.50 13.96 -8.17
N GLN A 105 1.19 14.13 -9.46
CA GLN A 105 -0.07 14.70 -9.94
C GLN A 105 -1.26 13.74 -9.85
N LEU A 106 -1.00 12.45 -9.62
CA LEU A 106 -2.03 11.43 -9.48
C LEU A 106 -2.81 11.58 -8.16
N PHE A 107 -2.16 12.09 -7.11
CA PHE A 107 -2.77 12.25 -5.79
C PHE A 107 -3.58 13.52 -5.69
N ARG A 108 -4.72 13.44 -4.97
CA ARG A 108 -5.49 14.65 -4.65
C ARG A 108 -4.71 15.52 -3.66
N PRO A 109 -4.72 16.84 -3.78
CA PRO A 109 -4.07 17.71 -2.78
C PRO A 109 -4.56 17.51 -1.35
N ALA A 110 -5.81 17.12 -1.17
CA ALA A 110 -6.43 16.93 0.14
C ALA A 110 -5.94 15.70 0.92
N VAL A 111 -5.25 14.75 0.27
CA VAL A 111 -4.74 13.54 0.95
C VAL A 111 -3.35 13.74 1.55
N PHE A 112 -2.71 14.87 1.30
CA PHE A 112 -1.43 15.25 1.89
C PHE A 112 -1.65 15.93 3.23
N VAL A 113 -1.28 15.28 4.33
CA VAL A 113 -1.37 15.83 5.68
C VAL A 113 0.04 15.90 6.27
N PHE A 114 0.52 17.10 6.58
CA PHE A 114 1.87 17.27 7.07
C PHE A 114 1.99 18.36 8.13
N GLY A 115 2.94 18.14 9.05
CA GLY A 115 3.37 19.13 10.05
C GLY A 115 4.55 19.95 9.56
N GLN A 116 5.10 20.77 10.48
CA GLN A 116 6.23 21.66 10.21
C GLN A 116 7.45 21.35 11.08
N THR A 117 7.23 20.67 12.21
CA THR A 117 8.24 20.55 13.28
C THR A 117 9.13 19.31 13.17
N GLY A 118 8.63 18.25 12.52
CA GLY A 118 9.31 16.96 12.50
C GLY A 118 9.30 16.23 13.85
N ALA A 119 9.60 14.93 13.83
CA ALA A 119 9.74 14.12 15.04
C ALA A 119 11.19 13.91 15.49
N GLY A 120 12.19 14.28 14.67
CA GLY A 120 13.62 14.14 15.00
C GLY A 120 14.03 12.72 15.37
N ASN A 121 13.53 11.70 14.68
CA ASN A 121 13.74 10.27 14.96
C ASN A 121 13.38 9.87 16.41
N ASN A 122 12.42 10.55 17.02
CA ASN A 122 11.98 10.28 18.39
C ASN A 122 10.54 9.74 18.36
N TRP A 123 10.39 8.46 18.74
CA TRP A 123 9.09 7.79 18.78
C TRP A 123 8.07 8.51 19.67
N ALA A 124 8.50 9.00 20.83
CA ALA A 124 7.62 9.70 21.76
C ALA A 124 7.07 11.01 21.20
N LYS A 125 7.88 11.75 20.42
CA LYS A 125 7.38 12.94 19.71
C LYS A 125 6.33 12.59 18.67
N GLY A 126 6.55 11.55 17.90
CA GLY A 126 5.56 11.05 16.93
C GLY A 126 4.28 10.52 17.56
N HIS A 127 4.38 9.91 18.73
CA HIS A 127 3.24 9.23 19.37
C HIS A 127 2.45 10.12 20.34
N TYR A 128 3.11 10.94 21.14
CA TYR A 128 2.49 11.67 22.26
C TYR A 128 2.41 13.19 22.12
N THR A 129 3.31 13.80 21.33
CA THR A 129 3.36 15.26 21.22
C THR A 129 3.03 15.73 19.81
N GLU A 130 4.01 15.92 18.96
CA GLU A 130 3.84 16.45 17.60
C GLU A 130 2.86 15.62 16.74
N GLY A 131 2.94 14.30 16.84
CA GLY A 131 2.00 13.43 16.13
C GLY A 131 0.59 13.49 16.68
N ALA A 132 0.44 13.62 18.00
CA ALA A 132 -0.88 13.73 18.63
C ALA A 132 -1.62 15.05 18.26
N GLU A 133 -0.91 16.10 17.91
CA GLU A 133 -1.51 17.35 17.43
C GLU A 133 -2.03 17.20 15.99
N LEU A 134 -1.38 16.39 15.15
CA LEU A 134 -1.74 16.23 13.75
C LEU A 134 -2.70 15.05 13.50
N ILE A 135 -2.82 14.11 14.43
CA ILE A 135 -3.51 12.84 14.22
C ILE A 135 -4.97 13.01 13.83
N ASP A 136 -5.68 13.96 14.45
CA ASP A 136 -7.10 14.19 14.18
C ASP A 136 -7.32 14.63 12.72
N SER A 137 -6.43 15.47 12.19
CA SER A 137 -6.47 15.87 10.78
C SER A 137 -6.23 14.70 9.84
N VAL A 138 -5.34 13.76 10.21
CA VAL A 138 -5.12 12.53 9.41
C VAL A 138 -6.34 11.63 9.47
N LEU A 139 -6.93 11.43 10.65
CA LEU A 139 -8.13 10.62 10.83
C LEU A 139 -9.31 11.16 10.03
N ASP A 140 -9.48 12.46 9.93
CA ASP A 140 -10.53 13.09 9.13
C ASP A 140 -10.38 12.74 7.64
N VAL A 141 -9.15 12.71 7.12
CA VAL A 141 -8.87 12.29 5.75
C VAL A 141 -9.10 10.78 5.58
N VAL A 142 -8.66 9.97 6.53
CA VAL A 142 -8.91 8.50 6.53
C VAL A 142 -10.40 8.22 6.53
N ARG A 143 -11.20 8.88 7.39
CA ARG A 143 -12.67 8.73 7.43
C ARG A 143 -13.29 9.08 6.08
N LYS A 144 -12.86 10.18 5.47
CA LYS A 144 -13.37 10.63 4.18
C LYS A 144 -13.09 9.64 3.05
N GLU A 145 -11.88 9.04 3.03
CA GLU A 145 -11.56 7.99 2.05
C GLU A 145 -12.33 6.69 2.36
N ALA A 146 -12.51 6.34 3.63
CA ALA A 146 -13.28 5.17 4.05
C ALA A 146 -14.78 5.30 3.75
N GLU A 147 -15.36 6.48 3.96
CA GLU A 147 -16.76 6.78 3.63
C GLU A 147 -17.04 6.75 2.12
N GLY A 148 -16.02 7.03 1.31
CA GLY A 148 -16.08 6.94 -0.15
C GLY A 148 -16.08 5.51 -0.69
N CYS A 149 -15.88 4.50 0.16
CA CYS A 149 -15.86 3.09 -0.23
C CYS A 149 -17.25 2.46 -0.18
N ASP A 150 -17.60 1.68 -1.18
CA ASP A 150 -18.82 0.87 -1.17
C ASP A 150 -18.70 -0.34 -0.24
N CYS A 151 -17.51 -0.95 -0.18
CA CYS A 151 -17.21 -2.10 0.66
C CYS A 151 -15.75 -2.05 1.15
N LEU A 152 -15.50 -1.27 2.18
CA LEU A 152 -14.17 -1.20 2.78
C LEU A 152 -13.75 -2.55 3.36
N GLN A 153 -12.62 -3.10 2.91
CA GLN A 153 -12.03 -4.33 3.42
C GLN A 153 -11.07 -4.07 4.57
N GLY A 154 -10.23 -3.06 4.45
CA GLY A 154 -9.21 -2.76 5.45
C GLY A 154 -8.29 -1.61 5.05
N PHE A 155 -7.21 -1.51 5.82
CA PHE A 155 -6.21 -0.48 5.70
C PHE A 155 -4.84 -1.10 5.50
N GLN A 156 -4.05 -0.49 4.63
CA GLN A 156 -2.67 -0.90 4.35
C GLN A 156 -1.72 0.23 4.73
N MET A 157 -0.77 -0.02 5.65
CA MET A 157 0.14 0.98 6.15
C MET A 157 1.58 0.69 5.72
N CYS A 158 2.24 1.67 5.09
CA CYS A 158 3.67 1.65 4.80
C CYS A 158 4.40 2.61 5.74
N HIS A 159 5.35 2.11 6.53
CA HIS A 159 6.11 2.91 7.49
C HIS A 159 7.45 2.26 7.88
N SER A 160 8.31 3.02 8.54
CA SER A 160 9.52 2.50 9.19
C SER A 160 9.30 2.35 10.70
N LEU A 161 10.02 1.41 11.32
CA LEU A 161 9.98 1.18 12.77
C LEU A 161 11.06 1.94 13.53
N GLY A 162 12.12 2.40 12.85
CA GLY A 162 13.26 3.07 13.48
C GLY A 162 13.13 4.60 13.59
N GLY A 163 12.19 5.21 12.86
CA GLY A 163 12.00 6.65 12.81
C GLY A 163 11.10 7.22 13.92
N GLY A 164 10.83 8.52 13.84
CA GLY A 164 9.90 9.18 14.75
C GLY A 164 8.47 9.22 14.20
N THR A 165 8.26 9.74 12.99
CA THR A 165 6.92 9.89 12.39
C THR A 165 6.34 8.54 12.00
N GLY A 166 7.01 7.77 11.16
CA GLY A 166 6.50 6.47 10.69
C GLY A 166 6.29 5.46 11.81
N ALA A 167 7.19 5.43 12.78
CA ALA A 167 7.11 4.58 13.96
C ALA A 167 6.12 5.12 14.99
N GLY A 168 6.33 6.33 15.50
CA GLY A 168 5.54 6.90 16.59
C GLY A 168 4.13 7.30 16.15
N MET A 169 4.00 8.19 15.16
CA MET A 169 2.71 8.65 14.66
C MET A 169 2.01 7.55 13.85
N GLY A 170 2.76 6.71 13.12
CA GLY A 170 2.19 5.58 12.38
C GLY A 170 1.49 4.60 13.31
N THR A 171 2.13 4.19 14.40
CA THR A 171 1.52 3.28 15.39
C THR A 171 0.37 3.93 16.16
N LEU A 172 0.41 5.24 16.43
CA LEU A 172 -0.72 5.97 16.99
C LEU A 172 -1.92 5.93 16.03
N LEU A 173 -1.69 6.17 14.74
CA LEU A 173 -2.75 6.09 13.75
C LEU A 173 -3.36 4.70 13.66
N ILE A 174 -2.54 3.65 13.66
CA ILE A 174 -3.01 2.26 13.64
C ILE A 174 -3.95 1.99 14.83
N SER A 175 -3.56 2.41 16.04
CA SER A 175 -4.41 2.23 17.23
C SER A 175 -5.72 3.00 17.13
N LYS A 176 -5.71 4.23 16.63
CA LYS A 176 -6.90 5.05 16.43
C LYS A 176 -7.83 4.51 15.35
N VAL A 177 -7.27 4.05 14.24
CA VAL A 177 -8.06 3.39 13.18
C VAL A 177 -8.69 2.09 13.72
N ARG A 178 -7.97 1.32 14.53
CA ARG A 178 -8.50 0.10 15.17
C ARG A 178 -9.65 0.40 16.12
N GLU A 179 -9.60 1.54 16.85
CA GLU A 179 -10.71 1.99 17.70
C GLU A 179 -11.98 2.30 16.88
N GLU A 180 -11.84 2.93 15.70
CA GLU A 180 -12.98 3.31 14.85
C GLU A 180 -13.48 2.17 13.96
N TYR A 181 -12.58 1.30 13.49
CA TYR A 181 -12.88 0.22 12.54
C TYR A 181 -12.37 -1.14 13.07
N PRO A 182 -12.90 -1.63 14.20
CA PRO A 182 -12.39 -2.84 14.84
C PRO A 182 -12.63 -4.13 14.04
N ASP A 183 -13.55 -4.09 13.07
CA ASP A 183 -13.92 -5.22 12.20
C ASP A 183 -13.24 -5.19 10.83
N ARG A 184 -12.39 -4.20 10.57
CA ARG A 184 -11.60 -4.05 9.34
C ARG A 184 -10.19 -4.56 9.55
N ILE A 185 -9.58 -5.06 8.48
CA ILE A 185 -8.23 -5.59 8.52
C ILE A 185 -7.22 -4.45 8.51
N MET A 186 -6.22 -4.55 9.38
CA MET A 186 -5.06 -3.65 9.43
C MET A 186 -3.82 -4.42 9.01
N GLU A 187 -3.36 -4.17 7.79
CA GLU A 187 -2.15 -4.72 7.21
C GLU A 187 -1.01 -3.69 7.25
N THR A 188 0.18 -4.10 7.65
CA THR A 188 1.33 -3.19 7.70
C THR A 188 2.53 -3.75 6.93
N PHE A 189 3.17 -2.89 6.14
CA PHE A 189 4.48 -3.11 5.54
C PHE A 189 5.50 -2.27 6.30
N SER A 190 6.20 -2.93 7.22
CA SER A 190 7.03 -2.28 8.21
C SER A 190 8.50 -2.51 7.90
N MET A 191 9.24 -1.41 7.66
CA MET A 191 10.68 -1.47 7.47
C MET A 191 11.36 -1.63 8.82
N VAL A 192 12.03 -2.78 8.98
CA VAL A 192 12.79 -3.11 10.19
C VAL A 192 14.07 -2.26 10.24
N ILE A 193 14.60 -2.09 11.41
CA ILE A 193 15.84 -1.36 11.71
C ILE A 193 16.95 -1.91 10.81
N PRO A 194 17.60 -1.04 10.02
CA PRO A 194 18.79 -1.46 9.32
C PRO A 194 19.89 -1.84 10.34
N SER A 195 20.76 -2.78 9.93
CA SER A 195 21.97 -3.06 10.69
C SER A 195 22.73 -1.75 11.01
N PRO A 196 23.48 -1.69 12.13
CA PRO A 196 24.31 -0.53 12.46
C PRO A 196 25.26 -0.10 11.33
N LYS A 197 25.47 -0.93 10.35
CA LYS A 197 26.25 -0.65 9.13
C LYS A 197 25.52 0.27 8.14
N VAL A 198 24.19 0.40 8.27
CA VAL A 198 23.34 1.08 7.27
C VAL A 198 22.70 2.34 7.85
N SER A 199 22.65 2.50 9.17
CA SER A 199 22.05 3.68 9.83
C SER A 199 22.93 4.24 10.91
N ASP A 200 23.02 5.59 10.94
CA ASP A 200 23.74 6.36 11.95
C ASP A 200 22.84 6.71 13.17
N THR A 201 21.56 6.37 13.15
CA THR A 201 20.62 6.73 14.22
C THR A 201 20.68 5.71 15.39
N VAL A 202 21.22 6.14 16.52
CA VAL A 202 21.47 5.28 17.69
C VAL A 202 20.18 4.81 18.37
N VAL A 203 19.10 5.58 18.28
CA VAL A 203 17.84 5.33 19.02
C VAL A 203 16.82 4.44 18.27
N GLU A 204 17.15 3.98 17.07
CA GLU A 204 16.27 3.12 16.29
C GLU A 204 15.78 1.87 17.02
N PRO A 205 16.63 1.13 17.79
CA PRO A 205 16.17 -0.03 18.54
C PRO A 205 15.07 0.30 19.55
N TYR A 206 15.14 1.45 20.21
CA TYR A 206 14.10 1.90 21.14
C TYR A 206 12.79 2.19 20.42
N ASN A 207 12.87 2.93 19.31
CA ASN A 207 11.70 3.25 18.50
C ASN A 207 11.02 1.98 17.98
N ALA A 208 11.80 0.99 17.55
CA ALA A 208 11.26 -0.27 17.04
C ALA A 208 10.60 -1.11 18.13
N VAL A 209 11.20 -1.25 19.30
CA VAL A 209 10.61 -2.01 20.41
C VAL A 209 9.27 -1.42 20.82
N LEU A 210 9.19 -0.09 20.93
CA LEU A 210 7.94 0.63 21.22
C LEU A 210 6.89 0.44 20.12
N SER A 211 7.32 0.42 18.86
CA SER A 211 6.43 0.18 17.71
C SER A 211 5.93 -1.27 17.65
N PHE A 212 6.78 -2.25 17.91
CA PHE A 212 6.38 -3.66 17.93
C PHE A 212 5.29 -3.93 18.98
N HIS A 213 5.39 -3.29 20.14
CA HIS A 213 4.36 -3.43 21.16
C HIS A 213 2.99 -2.97 20.66
N GLN A 214 2.94 -1.86 19.94
CA GLN A 214 1.71 -1.34 19.34
C GLN A 214 1.21 -2.22 18.16
N LEU A 215 2.12 -2.74 17.34
CA LEU A 215 1.75 -3.59 16.19
C LEU A 215 1.18 -4.94 16.64
N VAL A 216 1.73 -5.55 17.68
CA VAL A 216 1.20 -6.82 18.23
C VAL A 216 -0.24 -6.67 18.70
N GLU A 217 -0.60 -5.51 19.25
CA GLU A 217 -1.95 -5.27 19.75
C GLU A 217 -2.94 -4.88 18.65
N ASN A 218 -2.50 -4.12 17.63
CA ASN A 218 -3.42 -3.41 16.74
C ASN A 218 -3.33 -3.83 15.26
N ALA A 219 -2.27 -4.50 14.82
CA ALA A 219 -2.15 -5.00 13.46
C ALA A 219 -2.65 -6.44 13.34
N ASP A 220 -3.39 -6.74 12.26
CA ASP A 220 -3.82 -8.11 11.95
C ASP A 220 -2.74 -8.85 11.16
N GLU A 221 -2.08 -8.17 10.24
CA GLU A 221 -0.98 -8.70 9.42
C GLU A 221 0.17 -7.69 9.39
N CYS A 222 1.39 -8.18 9.57
CA CYS A 222 2.58 -7.35 9.56
C CYS A 222 3.68 -8.00 8.72
N PHE A 223 3.98 -7.40 7.58
CA PHE A 223 5.08 -7.78 6.71
C PHE A 223 6.33 -6.99 7.12
N LEU A 224 7.33 -7.71 7.60
CA LEU A 224 8.60 -7.13 8.01
C LEU A 224 9.60 -7.19 6.86
N LEU A 225 10.14 -6.04 6.48
CA LEU A 225 11.08 -5.87 5.40
C LEU A 225 12.40 -5.33 5.96
N ASP A 226 13.51 -5.97 5.62
CA ASP A 226 14.84 -5.62 6.11
C ASP A 226 15.72 -5.08 4.96
N ASN A 227 16.21 -3.87 5.14
CA ASN A 227 17.11 -3.22 4.18
C ASN A 227 18.42 -4.01 3.97
N GLU A 228 18.95 -4.69 5.00
CA GLU A 228 20.16 -5.48 4.85
C GLU A 228 19.95 -6.65 3.90
N ALA A 229 18.80 -7.34 4.02
CA ALA A 229 18.42 -8.39 3.10
C ALA A 229 18.21 -7.87 1.67
N LEU A 230 17.62 -6.69 1.53
CA LEU A 230 17.43 -6.04 0.22
C LEU A 230 18.77 -5.66 -0.42
N TYR A 231 19.72 -5.12 0.35
CA TYR A 231 21.07 -4.87 -0.12
C TYR A 231 21.76 -6.15 -0.58
N ASP A 232 21.66 -7.24 0.17
CA ASP A 232 22.22 -8.53 -0.21
C ASP A 232 21.63 -9.05 -1.55
N ILE A 233 20.34 -8.85 -1.77
CA ILE A 233 19.69 -9.18 -3.05
C ILE A 233 20.26 -8.32 -4.18
N CYS A 234 20.38 -7.01 -3.97
CA CYS A 234 20.97 -6.11 -4.98
C CYS A 234 22.41 -6.52 -5.34
N PHE A 235 23.25 -6.84 -4.36
CA PHE A 235 24.63 -7.22 -4.62
C PHE A 235 24.79 -8.64 -5.20
N ARG A 236 24.12 -9.62 -4.59
CA ARG A 236 24.36 -11.03 -4.94
C ARG A 236 23.55 -11.48 -6.15
N THR A 237 22.30 -11.03 -6.26
CA THR A 237 21.37 -11.49 -7.30
C THR A 237 21.39 -10.54 -8.49
N LEU A 238 21.19 -9.25 -8.26
CA LEU A 238 21.13 -8.23 -9.31
C LEU A 238 22.52 -7.72 -9.74
N LYS A 239 23.57 -8.05 -8.96
CA LYS A 239 24.97 -7.65 -9.21
C LYS A 239 25.18 -6.16 -9.41
N LEU A 240 24.36 -5.34 -8.73
CA LEU A 240 24.52 -3.90 -8.74
C LEU A 240 25.75 -3.52 -7.91
N THR A 241 26.62 -2.70 -8.46
CA THR A 241 27.85 -2.25 -7.77
C THR A 241 27.58 -1.19 -6.73
N THR A 242 26.61 -0.34 -6.95
CA THR A 242 26.22 0.78 -6.05
C THR A 242 24.70 0.87 -5.93
N PRO A 243 24.06 -0.01 -5.13
CA PRO A 243 22.63 0.06 -4.93
C PRO A 243 22.23 1.38 -4.25
N THR A 244 21.15 1.98 -4.75
CA THR A 244 20.55 3.20 -4.19
C THR A 244 19.30 2.86 -3.37
N TYR A 245 18.84 3.78 -2.54
CA TYR A 245 17.54 3.62 -1.86
C TYR A 245 16.37 3.48 -2.85
N GLY A 246 16.49 4.06 -4.04
CA GLY A 246 15.51 3.88 -5.11
C GLY A 246 15.40 2.43 -5.57
N ASP A 247 16.53 1.72 -5.67
CA ASP A 247 16.56 0.29 -6.04
C ASP A 247 15.92 -0.58 -4.95
N LEU A 248 16.24 -0.29 -3.68
CA LEU A 248 15.62 -0.97 -2.54
C LEU A 248 14.10 -0.75 -2.50
N ASN A 249 13.64 0.49 -2.67
CA ASN A 249 12.23 0.82 -2.68
C ASN A 249 11.49 0.16 -3.86
N HIS A 250 12.15 -0.04 -4.99
CA HIS A 250 11.60 -0.80 -6.10
C HIS A 250 11.39 -2.27 -5.75
N LEU A 251 12.36 -2.92 -5.09
CA LEU A 251 12.23 -4.30 -4.62
C LEU A 251 11.10 -4.44 -3.60
N VAL A 252 11.01 -3.51 -2.63
CA VAL A 252 9.92 -3.47 -1.66
C VAL A 252 8.57 -3.33 -2.37
N SER A 253 8.47 -2.42 -3.34
CA SER A 253 7.24 -2.19 -4.09
C SER A 253 6.83 -3.41 -4.91
N ALA A 254 7.78 -4.13 -5.49
CA ALA A 254 7.52 -5.39 -6.19
C ALA A 254 7.00 -6.48 -5.24
N ALA A 255 7.54 -6.55 -4.02
CA ALA A 255 7.06 -7.48 -2.99
C ALA A 255 5.62 -7.13 -2.55
N ILE A 256 5.33 -5.86 -2.29
CA ILE A 256 3.97 -5.39 -1.95
C ILE A 256 3.00 -5.66 -3.11
N SER A 257 3.41 -5.37 -4.35
CA SER A 257 2.62 -5.69 -5.54
C SER A 257 2.31 -7.19 -5.64
N GLY A 258 3.30 -8.05 -5.39
CA GLY A 258 3.14 -9.50 -5.38
C GLY A 258 2.12 -9.99 -4.35
N VAL A 259 2.20 -9.49 -3.11
CA VAL A 259 1.25 -9.83 -2.04
C VAL A 259 -0.18 -9.40 -2.40
N THR A 260 -0.32 -8.21 -2.97
CA THR A 260 -1.62 -7.63 -3.30
C THR A 260 -2.18 -8.05 -4.66
N THR A 261 -1.43 -8.78 -5.48
CA THR A 261 -1.85 -9.21 -6.82
C THR A 261 -3.16 -10.00 -6.81
N CYS A 262 -3.33 -10.90 -5.84
CA CYS A 262 -4.55 -11.70 -5.71
C CYS A 262 -5.80 -10.86 -5.40
N LEU A 263 -5.62 -9.68 -4.81
CA LEU A 263 -6.71 -8.73 -4.54
C LEU A 263 -7.04 -7.88 -5.78
N ARG A 264 -6.03 -7.54 -6.59
CA ARG A 264 -6.13 -6.59 -7.70
C ARG A 264 -6.51 -7.23 -9.04
N PHE A 265 -6.22 -8.50 -9.21
CA PHE A 265 -6.49 -9.23 -10.45
C PHE A 265 -7.39 -10.44 -10.21
N PRO A 266 -8.28 -10.78 -11.17
CA PRO A 266 -9.11 -11.96 -11.08
C PRO A 266 -8.26 -13.23 -11.19
N GLY A 267 -8.51 -14.21 -10.34
CA GLY A 267 -7.80 -15.49 -10.32
C GLY A 267 -8.66 -16.61 -9.72
N GLN A 268 -8.17 -17.86 -9.80
CA GLN A 268 -8.86 -19.01 -9.20
C GLN A 268 -8.86 -18.97 -7.67
N LEU A 269 -7.86 -18.32 -7.07
CA LEU A 269 -7.76 -18.08 -5.64
C LEU A 269 -8.24 -16.65 -5.37
N ASN A 270 -9.51 -16.53 -4.99
CA ASN A 270 -10.00 -15.28 -4.40
C ASN A 270 -9.43 -15.20 -2.98
N CYS A 271 -8.26 -14.58 -2.85
CA CYS A 271 -7.70 -14.27 -1.54
C CYS A 271 -8.44 -13.07 -0.98
N ASP A 272 -9.24 -13.32 0.05
CA ASP A 272 -9.67 -12.29 0.97
C ASP A 272 -8.61 -12.21 2.06
N LEU A 273 -8.13 -11.03 2.41
CA LEU A 273 -7.26 -10.83 3.58
C LEU A 273 -7.89 -11.46 4.83
N ARG A 274 -9.20 -11.39 4.94
CA ARG A 274 -9.98 -11.99 6.03
C ARG A 274 -9.89 -13.53 6.08
N ASN A 275 -9.73 -14.21 4.95
CA ASN A 275 -9.58 -15.66 4.92
C ASN A 275 -8.16 -16.10 5.27
N GLY A 276 -7.16 -15.28 4.99
CA GLY A 276 -5.80 -15.47 5.47
C GLY A 276 -5.71 -15.43 6.99
N SER A 277 -6.43 -14.52 7.64
CA SER A 277 -6.46 -14.43 9.12
C SER A 277 -7.37 -15.48 9.77
N ALA A 278 -8.46 -15.90 9.10
CA ALA A 278 -9.39 -16.91 9.64
C ALA A 278 -8.82 -18.34 9.63
N ASN A 279 -7.87 -18.65 8.74
CA ASN A 279 -7.15 -19.92 8.75
C ASN A 279 -6.05 -19.99 9.84
N ARG A 280 -5.81 -18.91 10.56
CA ARG A 280 -4.85 -18.85 11.67
C ARG A 280 -5.41 -19.47 12.97
N ARG A 281 -6.05 -20.64 12.91
CA ARG A 281 -6.34 -21.44 14.13
C ARG A 281 -5.21 -22.39 14.51
N GLU A 282 -4.09 -22.40 13.78
CA GLU A 282 -2.87 -23.10 14.17
C GLU A 282 -1.65 -22.20 13.97
N PRO A 283 -0.79 -22.03 14.97
CA PRO A 283 0.43 -21.26 14.83
C PRO A 283 1.48 -22.13 14.13
N ASP A 284 1.47 -22.13 12.79
CA ASP A 284 2.66 -22.58 12.08
C ASP A 284 3.70 -21.44 12.11
N PRO A 285 4.86 -21.66 12.72
CA PRO A 285 5.92 -20.68 12.73
C PRO A 285 6.68 -20.72 11.40
N VAL A 286 6.02 -20.31 10.31
CA VAL A 286 6.77 -20.04 9.08
C VAL A 286 7.23 -18.60 9.16
N PRO A 287 8.54 -18.33 9.21
CA PRO A 287 9.04 -16.96 9.25
C PRO A 287 8.66 -16.26 7.96
N THR A 288 7.87 -15.20 8.08
CA THR A 288 7.39 -14.36 6.96
C THR A 288 8.55 -13.81 6.10
N ALA A 289 9.74 -13.68 6.69
CA ALA A 289 10.98 -13.36 5.97
C ALA A 289 11.39 -14.43 4.95
N ALA A 290 11.06 -15.71 5.15
CA ALA A 290 11.37 -16.78 4.20
C ALA A 290 10.45 -16.72 2.97
N LEU A 291 9.19 -16.36 3.14
CA LEU A 291 8.24 -16.18 2.03
C LEU A 291 8.63 -15.03 1.11
N LEU A 292 9.12 -13.90 1.66
CA LEU A 292 9.63 -12.78 0.86
C LEU A 292 10.92 -13.15 0.11
N HIS A 293 11.80 -13.92 0.74
CA HIS A 293 13.05 -14.37 0.11
C HIS A 293 12.79 -15.37 -1.04
N ASP A 294 11.84 -16.28 -0.87
CA ASP A 294 11.47 -17.26 -1.89
C ASP A 294 10.54 -16.67 -2.95
N GLY A 295 9.64 -15.75 -2.58
CA GLY A 295 8.80 -15.01 -3.52
C GLY A 295 9.59 -14.11 -4.47
N LEU A 296 10.60 -13.40 -3.95
CA LEU A 296 11.51 -12.60 -4.79
C LEU A 296 12.40 -13.46 -5.69
N ARG A 297 12.74 -14.68 -5.28
CA ARG A 297 13.44 -15.63 -6.13
C ARG A 297 12.55 -16.18 -7.24
N SER A 298 11.27 -16.44 -6.99
CA SER A 298 10.34 -16.94 -8.00
C SER A 298 9.88 -15.84 -8.96
N ALA A 299 9.68 -14.61 -8.49
CA ALA A 299 9.35 -13.47 -9.34
C ALA A 299 10.48 -13.13 -10.35
N HIS A 300 11.73 -13.49 -10.02
CA HIS A 300 12.87 -13.29 -10.92
C HIS A 300 12.89 -14.31 -12.08
N VAL A 301 12.09 -15.37 -12.03
CA VAL A 301 12.06 -16.43 -13.04
C VAL A 301 10.95 -16.25 -14.08
N GLU A 302 9.86 -15.51 -13.80
CA GLU A 302 8.67 -15.53 -14.65
C GLU A 302 8.11 -14.20 -15.13
N GLY A 303 8.76 -13.04 -15.02
CA GLY A 303 8.07 -11.90 -15.58
C GLY A 303 8.60 -10.48 -15.40
N LEU A 304 9.76 -10.27 -14.85
CA LEU A 304 10.38 -8.96 -14.94
C LEU A 304 11.03 -8.83 -16.35
N PRO A 305 10.69 -7.77 -17.11
CA PRO A 305 11.43 -7.49 -18.35
C PRO A 305 12.91 -7.38 -17.98
N ALA A 306 13.75 -8.14 -18.69
CA ALA A 306 15.19 -8.08 -18.54
C ALA A 306 15.60 -6.60 -18.62
N VAL A 307 16.11 -6.06 -17.52
CA VAL A 307 16.77 -4.76 -17.53
C VAL A 307 17.91 -4.91 -18.54
N PRO A 308 17.94 -4.13 -19.65
CA PRO A 308 19.00 -4.26 -20.63
C PRO A 308 20.33 -4.02 -19.91
N CYS A 309 21.19 -5.01 -19.91
CA CYS A 309 22.59 -4.81 -19.56
C CYS A 309 23.13 -3.72 -20.49
N LEU A 310 23.42 -2.57 -19.93
CA LEU A 310 24.29 -1.60 -20.60
C LEU A 310 25.69 -2.20 -20.56
N ASP A 311 25.97 -3.07 -21.55
CA ASP A 311 27.31 -3.47 -21.86
C ASP A 311 28.08 -2.27 -22.41
N GLY A 312 29.11 -1.90 -21.72
CA GLY A 312 30.38 -1.40 -22.19
C GLY A 312 30.43 -0.13 -23.06
N ALA A 313 30.87 0.93 -22.48
CA ALA A 313 31.91 1.78 -23.09
C ALA A 313 32.80 2.36 -21.99
#